data_237683d35877f7b14538fe8044ff25f0
#
_entry.id   237683d35877f7b14538fe8044ff25f0
#
_cell.length_a   1.000
_cell.length_b   1.000
_cell.length_c   1.000
_cell.angle_alpha   90.00
_cell.angle_beta   90.00
_cell.angle_gamma   90.00
#
_symmetry.space_group_name_H-M   'P 1'
#
loop_
_entity.id
_entity.type
_entity.pdbx_description
1 polymer ?
#
loop_
_entity_poly.entity_id
_entity_poly.type
_entity_poly.pdbx_seq_one_letter_code
_entity_poly.pdbx_strand_id
1 'polypeptide(L)'
;MATMKDVARLAGVSTSTVSHVINKDRFVSEAITAKVEAAIKELNYAPSALARSLKLNQTHTIGMLITASTNPFYSELVRGVERSCFERGYSLVLCNTEGDEQRMNRNLETLMQKRVDGLLLLCTETHQPSREIMQRYPTVPTVMMDWAPFDGDSDLIQDNSLLGGDLATQYLIDKGHTPRLAHELNSC
;
A
#
# COMPACT_ATOMS: atom_id res chain seq x y z
N MET A 1 3.51 -13.79 -27.16
CA MET A 1 3.24 -14.14 -25.77
C MET A 1 2.04 -15.07 -25.77
N ALA A 2 2.13 -16.26 -25.15
CA ALA A 2 1.01 -17.18 -25.10
C ALA A 2 -0.17 -16.60 -24.31
N THR A 3 -1.38 -16.93 -24.70
CA THR A 3 -2.61 -16.45 -24.07
C THR A 3 -3.35 -17.60 -23.37
N MET A 4 -4.28 -17.28 -22.49
CA MET A 4 -5.17 -18.29 -21.88
C MET A 4 -5.94 -19.11 -22.94
N LYS A 5 -6.26 -18.50 -24.08
CA LYS A 5 -6.91 -19.20 -25.21
C LYS A 5 -6.00 -20.24 -25.83
N ASP A 6 -4.70 -19.97 -25.90
CA ASP A 6 -3.73 -20.93 -26.46
C ASP A 6 -3.55 -22.12 -25.53
N VAL A 7 -3.50 -21.90 -24.20
CA VAL A 7 -3.49 -22.96 -23.18
C VAL A 7 -4.75 -23.83 -23.30
N ALA A 8 -5.91 -23.20 -23.39
CA ALA A 8 -7.19 -23.90 -23.52
C ALA A 8 -7.23 -24.79 -24.78
N ARG A 9 -6.76 -24.26 -25.89
CA ARG A 9 -6.66 -25.00 -27.17
C ARG A 9 -5.72 -26.19 -27.05
N LEU A 10 -4.53 -26.01 -26.50
CA LEU A 10 -3.54 -27.08 -26.35
C LEU A 10 -4.00 -28.16 -25.36
N ALA A 11 -4.62 -27.79 -24.25
CA ALA A 11 -5.15 -28.71 -23.24
C ALA A 11 -6.48 -29.37 -23.66
N GLY A 12 -7.12 -28.92 -24.77
CA GLY A 12 -8.42 -29.46 -25.22
C GLY A 12 -9.58 -29.13 -24.25
N VAL A 13 -9.54 -27.97 -23.59
CA VAL A 13 -10.56 -27.54 -22.61
C VAL A 13 -11.05 -26.12 -22.87
N SER A 14 -12.08 -25.68 -22.14
CA SER A 14 -12.54 -24.29 -22.21
C SER A 14 -11.59 -23.34 -21.48
N THR A 15 -11.59 -22.05 -21.86
CA THR A 15 -10.85 -21.01 -21.13
C THR A 15 -11.30 -20.87 -19.69
N SER A 16 -12.59 -21.13 -19.40
CA SER A 16 -13.11 -21.16 -18.04
C SER A 16 -12.48 -22.27 -17.21
N THR A 17 -12.30 -23.47 -17.80
CA THR A 17 -11.63 -24.60 -17.14
C THR A 17 -10.18 -24.26 -16.82
N VAL A 18 -9.44 -23.64 -17.76
CA VAL A 18 -8.08 -23.16 -17.51
C VAL A 18 -8.06 -22.13 -16.36
N SER A 19 -9.01 -21.18 -16.34
CA SER A 19 -9.14 -20.21 -15.27
C SER A 19 -9.38 -20.88 -13.90
N HIS A 20 -10.23 -21.89 -13.82
CA HIS A 20 -10.51 -22.62 -12.59
C HIS A 20 -9.30 -23.41 -12.08
N VAL A 21 -8.52 -24.03 -12.98
CA VAL A 21 -7.26 -24.71 -12.61
C VAL A 21 -6.24 -23.72 -12.06
N ILE A 22 -6.05 -22.57 -12.73
CA ILE A 22 -5.09 -21.56 -12.30
C ILE A 22 -5.46 -20.94 -10.96
N ASN A 23 -6.74 -20.60 -10.78
CA ASN A 23 -7.21 -19.88 -9.58
C ASN A 23 -7.58 -20.80 -8.42
N LYS A 24 -7.72 -22.11 -8.67
CA LYS A 24 -8.18 -23.11 -7.69
C LYS A 24 -9.51 -22.74 -7.02
N ASP A 25 -10.37 -22.03 -7.76
CA ASP A 25 -11.63 -21.48 -7.27
C ASP A 25 -12.81 -22.44 -7.45
N ARG A 26 -12.61 -23.54 -8.17
CA ARG A 26 -13.61 -24.58 -8.38
C ARG A 26 -12.94 -25.95 -8.55
N PHE A 27 -13.63 -27.01 -8.17
CA PHE A 27 -13.15 -28.38 -8.42
C PHE A 27 -13.00 -28.67 -9.91
N VAL A 28 -11.82 -29.16 -10.29
CA VAL A 28 -11.49 -29.69 -11.61
C VAL A 28 -10.83 -31.04 -11.40
N SER A 29 -11.18 -32.05 -12.20
CA SER A 29 -10.60 -33.39 -12.06
C SER A 29 -9.09 -33.38 -12.25
N GLU A 30 -8.37 -34.25 -11.57
CA GLU A 30 -6.90 -34.36 -11.65
C GLU A 30 -6.41 -34.55 -13.09
N ALA A 31 -7.11 -35.38 -13.88
CA ALA A 31 -6.76 -35.62 -15.28
C ALA A 31 -6.82 -34.34 -16.13
N ILE A 32 -7.80 -33.45 -15.89
CA ILE A 32 -7.92 -32.17 -16.59
C ILE A 32 -6.88 -31.19 -16.08
N THR A 33 -6.69 -31.15 -14.76
CA THR A 33 -5.67 -30.30 -14.12
C THR A 33 -4.29 -30.59 -14.69
N ALA A 34 -3.89 -31.86 -14.76
CA ALA A 34 -2.60 -32.28 -15.32
C ALA A 34 -2.42 -31.84 -16.79
N LYS A 35 -3.47 -31.93 -17.62
CA LYS A 35 -3.43 -31.48 -19.01
C LYS A 35 -3.22 -29.97 -19.12
N VAL A 36 -3.91 -29.19 -18.28
CA VAL A 36 -3.80 -27.75 -18.27
C VAL A 36 -2.40 -27.30 -17.80
N GLU A 37 -1.89 -27.92 -16.73
CA GLU A 37 -0.55 -27.62 -16.21
C GLU A 37 0.55 -27.98 -17.21
N ALA A 38 0.43 -29.09 -17.92
CA ALA A 38 1.35 -29.45 -19.01
C ALA A 38 1.32 -28.40 -20.12
N ALA A 39 0.14 -27.96 -20.57
CA ALA A 39 0.00 -26.92 -21.58
C ALA A 39 0.56 -25.56 -21.13
N ILE A 40 0.36 -25.17 -19.87
CA ILE A 40 0.95 -23.96 -19.28
C ILE A 40 2.48 -24.02 -19.35
N LYS A 41 3.06 -25.15 -18.96
CA LYS A 41 4.51 -25.35 -18.97
C LYS A 41 5.08 -25.33 -20.39
N GLU A 42 4.44 -26.04 -21.33
CA GLU A 42 4.87 -26.12 -22.73
C GLU A 42 4.85 -24.74 -23.41
N LEU A 43 3.79 -23.96 -23.18
CA LEU A 43 3.63 -22.62 -23.77
C LEU A 43 4.38 -21.53 -22.97
N ASN A 44 5.05 -21.89 -21.88
CA ASN A 44 5.63 -20.92 -20.95
C ASN A 44 4.64 -19.79 -20.62
N TYR A 45 3.38 -20.17 -20.38
CA TYR A 45 2.31 -19.22 -20.13
C TYR A 45 2.35 -18.75 -18.66
N ALA A 46 2.44 -17.43 -18.48
CA ALA A 46 2.27 -16.79 -17.19
C ALA A 46 0.91 -16.07 -17.13
N PRO A 47 0.05 -16.38 -16.13
CA PRO A 47 -1.20 -15.66 -15.95
C PRO A 47 -0.96 -14.16 -15.81
N SER A 48 -1.71 -13.35 -16.56
CA SER A 48 -1.61 -11.89 -16.45
C SER A 48 -2.26 -11.42 -15.14
N ALA A 49 -1.44 -10.85 -14.23
CA ALA A 49 -1.93 -10.21 -13.03
C ALA A 49 -2.93 -9.08 -13.35
N LEU A 50 -2.68 -8.34 -14.44
CA LEU A 50 -3.56 -7.29 -14.92
C LEU A 50 -4.95 -7.81 -15.34
N ALA A 51 -5.00 -8.94 -16.06
CA ALA A 51 -6.27 -9.55 -16.45
C ALA A 51 -7.04 -10.11 -15.23
N ARG A 52 -6.31 -10.63 -14.23
CA ARG A 52 -6.89 -11.09 -12.97
C ARG A 52 -7.46 -9.90 -12.18
N SER A 53 -6.71 -8.82 -12.04
CA SER A 53 -7.13 -7.65 -11.28
C SER A 53 -8.38 -6.99 -11.88
N LEU A 54 -8.49 -6.94 -13.21
CA LEU A 54 -9.68 -6.45 -13.89
C LEU A 54 -10.92 -7.32 -13.61
N LYS A 55 -10.75 -8.65 -13.53
CA LYS A 55 -11.86 -9.57 -13.25
C LYS A 55 -12.31 -9.53 -11.80
N LEU A 56 -11.35 -9.41 -10.86
CA LEU A 56 -11.61 -9.43 -9.42
C LEU A 56 -11.84 -8.03 -8.84
N ASN A 57 -11.59 -6.98 -9.61
CA ASN A 57 -11.52 -5.59 -9.17
C ASN A 57 -10.60 -5.37 -7.96
N GLN A 58 -9.51 -6.16 -7.88
CA GLN A 58 -8.50 -6.12 -6.84
C GLN A 58 -7.12 -6.33 -7.48
N THR A 59 -6.17 -5.51 -7.07
CA THR A 59 -4.78 -5.57 -7.57
C THR A 59 -3.83 -6.25 -6.60
N HIS A 60 -4.27 -6.52 -5.37
CA HIS A 60 -3.44 -6.95 -4.24
C HIS A 60 -2.23 -6.05 -4.06
N THR A 61 -2.46 -4.74 -4.15
CA THR A 61 -1.41 -3.72 -4.07
C THR A 61 -1.84 -2.62 -3.10
N ILE A 62 -0.97 -2.30 -2.16
CA ILE A 62 -1.11 -1.16 -1.26
C ILE A 62 -0.13 -0.08 -1.72
N GLY A 63 -0.62 1.15 -1.86
CA GLY A 63 0.20 2.33 -2.08
C GLY A 63 0.65 2.95 -0.76
N MET A 64 1.89 3.39 -0.67
CA MET A 64 2.41 4.08 0.51
C MET A 64 3.20 5.32 0.08
N LEU A 65 2.81 6.48 0.63
CA LEU A 65 3.54 7.72 0.47
C LEU A 65 4.22 8.07 1.79
N ILE A 66 5.51 8.37 1.70
CA ILE A 66 6.33 8.85 2.82
C ILE A 66 7.13 10.07 2.40
N THR A 67 7.60 10.87 3.35
CA THR A 67 8.43 12.02 3.06
C THR A 67 9.77 11.60 2.48
N ALA A 68 10.54 10.78 3.21
CA ALA A 68 11.84 10.32 2.76
C ALA A 68 12.21 8.95 3.34
N SER A 69 12.52 8.00 2.48
CA SER A 69 12.94 6.65 2.89
C SER A 69 14.32 6.61 3.56
N THR A 70 15.09 7.70 3.51
CA THR A 70 16.39 7.83 4.17
C THR A 70 16.28 8.09 5.67
N ASN A 71 15.12 8.53 6.16
CA ASN A 71 14.88 8.69 7.58
C ASN A 71 14.67 7.30 8.23
N PRO A 72 15.44 6.94 9.26
CA PRO A 72 15.34 5.64 9.95
C PRO A 72 13.94 5.32 10.47
N PHE A 73 13.19 6.31 10.91
CA PHE A 73 11.80 6.15 11.35
C PHE A 73 10.93 5.58 10.23
N TYR A 74 10.97 6.19 9.04
CA TYR A 74 10.21 5.68 7.90
C TYR A 74 10.71 4.32 7.41
N SER A 75 12.01 4.05 7.50
CA SER A 75 12.57 2.76 7.11
C SER A 75 11.99 1.61 7.95
N GLU A 76 11.84 1.80 9.26
CA GLU A 76 11.24 0.81 10.15
C GLU A 76 9.74 0.62 9.87
N LEU A 77 9.01 1.72 9.64
CA LEU A 77 7.59 1.67 9.26
C LEU A 77 7.39 0.91 7.94
N VAL A 78 8.15 1.26 6.91
CA VAL A 78 8.09 0.59 5.61
C VAL A 78 8.35 -0.90 5.77
N ARG A 79 9.34 -1.30 6.56
CA ARG A 79 9.64 -2.71 6.84
C ARG A 79 8.47 -3.42 7.50
N GLY A 80 7.80 -2.77 8.46
CA GLY A 80 6.63 -3.33 9.14
C GLY A 80 5.44 -3.49 8.20
N VAL A 81 5.17 -2.49 7.39
CA VAL A 81 4.08 -2.49 6.40
C VAL A 81 4.35 -3.54 5.32
N GLU A 82 5.57 -3.60 4.78
CA GLU A 82 5.97 -4.57 3.75
C GLU A 82 5.76 -6.01 4.23
N ARG A 83 6.24 -6.33 5.45
CA ARG A 83 6.01 -7.64 6.06
C ARG A 83 4.51 -7.96 6.16
N SER A 84 3.72 -7.03 6.67
CA SER A 84 2.28 -7.21 6.84
C SER A 84 1.56 -7.41 5.51
N CYS A 85 1.98 -6.68 4.46
CA CYS A 85 1.49 -6.87 3.10
C CYS A 85 1.84 -8.26 2.57
N PHE A 86 3.11 -8.65 2.67
CA PHE A 86 3.61 -9.95 2.20
C PHE A 86 2.86 -11.12 2.84
N GLU A 87 2.69 -11.11 4.16
CA GLU A 87 1.97 -12.16 4.90
C GLU A 87 0.51 -12.30 4.47
N ARG A 88 -0.08 -11.25 3.90
CA ARG A 88 -1.48 -11.20 3.41
C ARG A 88 -1.62 -11.29 1.90
N GLY A 89 -0.51 -11.56 1.18
CA GLY A 89 -0.52 -11.69 -0.28
C GLY A 89 -0.66 -10.37 -1.03
N TYR A 90 -0.30 -9.24 -0.38
CA TYR A 90 -0.25 -7.92 -1.00
C TYR A 90 1.17 -7.51 -1.38
N SER A 91 1.29 -6.71 -2.42
CA SER A 91 2.50 -6.00 -2.78
C SER A 91 2.46 -4.57 -2.26
N LEU A 92 3.60 -4.01 -1.85
CA LEU A 92 3.72 -2.61 -1.46
C LEU A 92 4.35 -1.79 -2.58
N VAL A 93 3.72 -0.67 -2.94
CA VAL A 93 4.30 0.35 -3.83
C VAL A 93 4.62 1.58 -3.00
N LEU A 94 5.92 1.82 -2.80
CA LEU A 94 6.44 2.93 -2.01
C LEU A 94 6.75 4.13 -2.90
N CYS A 95 6.31 5.32 -2.49
CA CYS A 95 6.62 6.60 -3.13
C CYS A 95 7.17 7.58 -2.10
N ASN A 96 8.27 8.27 -2.44
CA ASN A 96 8.83 9.36 -1.65
C ASN A 96 8.32 10.71 -2.18
N THR A 97 7.92 11.60 -1.29
CA THR A 97 7.47 12.95 -1.64
C THR A 97 8.61 13.97 -1.58
N GLU A 98 9.62 13.71 -0.75
CA GLU A 98 10.76 14.62 -0.46
C GLU A 98 10.32 16.03 -0.07
N GLY A 99 9.15 16.15 0.58
CA GLY A 99 8.65 17.44 0.99
C GLY A 99 8.01 18.29 -0.09
N ASP A 100 7.86 17.76 -1.27
CA ASP A 100 7.35 18.48 -2.42
C ASP A 100 5.87 18.12 -2.67
N GLU A 101 5.02 19.15 -2.63
CA GLU A 101 3.58 19.00 -2.83
C GLU A 101 3.22 18.49 -4.24
N GLN A 102 3.90 18.98 -5.26
CA GLN A 102 3.63 18.57 -6.63
C GLN A 102 4.00 17.10 -6.82
N ARG A 103 5.14 16.70 -6.23
CA ARG A 103 5.58 15.30 -6.23
C ARG A 103 4.62 14.40 -5.47
N MET A 104 4.12 14.85 -4.32
CA MET A 104 3.10 14.14 -3.55
C MET A 104 1.84 13.92 -4.40
N ASN A 105 1.27 14.96 -4.97
CA ASN A 105 0.06 14.88 -5.77
C ASN A 105 0.24 14.00 -7.02
N ARG A 106 1.38 14.10 -7.70
CA ARG A 106 1.72 13.25 -8.85
C ARG A 106 1.84 11.77 -8.48
N ASN A 107 2.48 11.48 -7.35
CA ASN A 107 2.60 10.11 -6.85
C ASN A 107 1.25 9.54 -6.44
N LEU A 108 0.44 10.34 -5.75
CA LEU A 108 -0.92 9.97 -5.36
C LEU A 108 -1.76 9.62 -6.59
N GLU A 109 -1.78 10.49 -7.59
CA GLU A 109 -2.50 10.24 -8.85
C GLU A 109 -1.99 8.97 -9.56
N THR A 110 -0.69 8.76 -9.59
CA THR A 110 -0.07 7.56 -10.16
C THR A 110 -0.54 6.28 -9.46
N LEU A 111 -0.59 6.27 -8.12
CA LEU A 111 -1.07 5.13 -7.34
C LEU A 111 -2.54 4.86 -7.60
N MET A 112 -3.35 5.90 -7.67
CA MET A 112 -4.78 5.78 -7.99
C MET A 112 -5.01 5.23 -9.40
N GLN A 113 -4.26 5.70 -10.40
CA GLN A 113 -4.31 5.16 -11.77
C GLN A 113 -3.86 3.70 -11.85
N LYS A 114 -2.94 3.27 -10.97
CA LYS A 114 -2.54 1.86 -10.83
C LYS A 114 -3.58 1.02 -10.09
N ARG A 115 -4.68 1.62 -9.61
CA ARG A 115 -5.77 0.96 -8.90
C ARG A 115 -5.29 0.22 -7.66
N VAL A 116 -4.49 0.89 -6.82
CA VAL A 116 -4.14 0.31 -5.52
C VAL A 116 -5.41 0.04 -4.71
N ASP A 117 -5.41 -1.06 -3.94
CA ASP A 117 -6.56 -1.48 -3.14
C ASP A 117 -6.68 -0.70 -1.83
N GLY A 118 -5.64 0.03 -1.44
CA GLY A 118 -5.62 0.91 -0.28
C GLY A 118 -4.39 1.82 -0.28
N LEU A 119 -4.44 2.87 0.53
CA LEU A 119 -3.44 3.91 0.61
C LEU A 119 -3.00 4.15 2.05
N LEU A 120 -1.68 4.27 2.24
CA LEU A 120 -1.06 4.71 3.48
C LEU A 120 -0.34 6.04 3.22
N LEU A 121 -0.71 7.09 3.94
CA LEU A 121 -0.13 8.41 3.81
C LEU A 121 0.60 8.77 5.10
N LEU A 122 1.92 8.84 5.02
CA LEU A 122 2.83 9.08 6.14
C LEU A 122 3.76 10.26 5.81
N CYS A 123 3.16 11.36 5.39
CA CYS A 123 3.90 12.56 5.05
C CYS A 123 3.64 13.59 6.15
N THR A 124 4.68 13.99 6.88
CA THR A 124 4.60 14.92 8.03
C THR A 124 4.56 16.39 7.61
N GLU A 125 4.27 16.68 6.35
CA GLU A 125 4.49 17.99 5.82
C GLU A 125 3.27 18.90 5.85
N THR A 126 3.54 20.20 5.72
CA THR A 126 2.58 21.31 5.77
C THR A 126 1.50 21.23 4.69
N HIS A 127 1.64 20.33 3.73
CA HIS A 127 0.74 20.20 2.59
C HIS A 127 -0.12 18.95 2.70
N GLN A 128 -1.42 19.14 2.77
CA GLN A 128 -2.39 18.04 2.72
C GLN A 128 -2.49 17.49 1.29
N PRO A 129 -2.75 16.17 1.13
CA PRO A 129 -3.04 15.59 -0.17
C PRO A 129 -4.17 16.35 -0.85
N SER A 130 -4.08 16.50 -2.17
CA SER A 130 -5.12 17.19 -2.93
C SER A 130 -6.49 16.56 -2.69
N ARG A 131 -7.40 17.34 -2.08
CA ARG A 131 -8.80 16.92 -1.89
C ARG A 131 -9.44 16.49 -3.20
N GLU A 132 -9.12 17.19 -4.28
CA GLU A 132 -9.64 16.89 -5.62
C GLU A 132 -9.26 15.47 -6.07
N ILE A 133 -8.00 15.07 -5.85
CA ILE A 133 -7.54 13.71 -6.19
C ILE A 133 -8.24 12.69 -5.30
N MET A 134 -8.30 12.92 -3.98
CA MET A 134 -8.96 12.00 -3.05
C MET A 134 -10.46 11.84 -3.35
N GLN A 135 -11.17 12.93 -3.63
CA GLN A 135 -12.60 12.91 -3.98
C GLN A 135 -12.88 12.19 -5.31
N ARG A 136 -11.92 12.14 -6.22
CA ARG A 136 -12.05 11.41 -7.49
C ARG A 136 -12.04 9.89 -7.29
N TYR A 137 -11.48 9.41 -6.17
CA TYR A 137 -11.33 7.99 -5.86
C TYR A 137 -11.89 7.64 -4.46
N PRO A 138 -13.17 7.91 -4.18
CA PRO A 138 -13.73 7.82 -2.83
C PRO A 138 -13.82 6.39 -2.29
N THR A 139 -13.65 5.39 -3.14
CA THR A 139 -13.74 3.97 -2.78
C THR A 139 -12.42 3.35 -2.35
N VAL A 140 -11.30 4.10 -2.44
CA VAL A 140 -9.98 3.61 -2.02
C VAL A 140 -9.79 3.90 -0.53
N PRO A 141 -9.77 2.87 0.34
CA PRO A 141 -9.52 3.06 1.76
C PRO A 141 -8.17 3.76 1.98
N THR A 142 -8.17 4.79 2.81
CA THR A 142 -6.96 5.57 3.10
C THR A 142 -6.75 5.66 4.60
N VAL A 143 -5.53 5.38 5.02
CA VAL A 143 -5.06 5.57 6.40
C VAL A 143 -3.98 6.64 6.39
N MET A 144 -4.14 7.63 7.25
CA MET A 144 -3.16 8.70 7.48
C MET A 144 -2.44 8.46 8.81
N MET A 145 -1.19 8.83 8.89
CA MET A 145 -0.38 8.75 10.11
C MET A 145 0.32 10.08 10.38
N ASP A 146 0.31 10.49 11.65
CA ASP A 146 0.98 11.71 12.16
C ASP A 146 0.54 13.03 11.50
N TRP A 147 -0.66 13.07 10.94
CA TRP A 147 -1.17 14.29 10.34
C TRP A 147 -1.99 15.13 11.32
N ALA A 148 -1.94 16.45 11.13
CA ALA A 148 -2.91 17.35 11.74
C ALA A 148 -4.35 16.96 11.31
N PRO A 149 -5.39 17.34 12.07
CA PRO A 149 -6.77 16.94 11.80
C PRO A 149 -7.11 17.11 10.30
N PHE A 150 -7.51 16.04 9.66
CA PHE A 150 -7.93 16.02 8.27
C PHE A 150 -9.46 15.92 8.23
N ASP A 151 -10.10 16.90 7.60
CA ASP A 151 -11.56 16.91 7.37
C ASP A 151 -11.93 15.96 6.22
N GLY A 152 -11.79 14.66 6.40
CA GLY A 152 -12.09 13.66 5.36
C GLY A 152 -12.44 12.31 5.94
N ASP A 153 -12.98 11.40 5.12
CA ASP A 153 -13.37 10.04 5.47
C ASP A 153 -12.16 9.06 5.57
N SER A 154 -11.00 9.54 6.02
CA SER A 154 -9.80 8.71 6.16
C SER A 154 -9.61 8.30 7.61
N ASP A 155 -9.18 7.05 7.82
CA ASP A 155 -8.75 6.61 9.14
C ASP A 155 -7.43 7.30 9.52
N LEU A 156 -7.27 7.63 10.80
CA LEU A 156 -6.12 8.33 11.32
C LEU A 156 -5.42 7.50 12.40
N ILE A 157 -4.11 7.33 12.26
CA ILE A 157 -3.24 6.76 13.28
C ILE A 157 -2.38 7.88 13.83
N GLN A 158 -2.51 8.16 15.13
CA GLN A 158 -1.69 9.16 15.82
C GLN A 158 -1.10 8.58 17.09
N ASP A 159 0.10 9.04 17.44
CA ASP A 159 0.65 8.82 18.77
C ASP A 159 0.02 9.82 19.77
N ASN A 160 0.27 9.60 21.04
CA ASN A 160 -0.12 10.57 22.08
C ASN A 160 1.06 11.50 22.40
N SER A 161 1.42 12.34 21.43
CA SER A 161 2.54 13.28 21.52
C SER A 161 2.41 14.23 22.72
N LEU A 162 1.17 14.64 23.08
CA LEU A 162 0.91 15.48 24.24
C LEU A 162 1.34 14.77 25.53
N LEU A 163 0.87 13.53 25.73
CA LEU A 163 1.27 12.74 26.89
C LEU A 163 2.77 12.45 26.89
N GLY A 164 3.36 12.18 25.71
CA GLY A 164 4.80 11.98 25.55
C GLY A 164 5.60 13.22 26.00
N GLY A 165 5.17 14.40 25.57
CA GLY A 165 5.76 15.68 25.97
C GLY A 165 5.66 15.94 27.47
N ASP A 166 4.48 15.72 28.04
CA ASP A 166 4.24 15.86 29.49
C ASP A 166 5.15 14.93 30.32
N LEU A 167 5.20 13.64 29.94
CA LEU A 167 6.04 12.66 30.65
C LEU A 167 7.53 13.00 30.56
N ALA A 168 8.01 13.40 29.38
CA ALA A 168 9.41 13.80 29.20
C ALA A 168 9.74 15.04 30.01
N THR A 169 8.86 16.06 30.00
CA THR A 169 9.05 17.29 30.76
C THR A 169 9.01 17.04 32.27
N GLN A 170 8.04 16.25 32.74
CA GLN A 170 7.95 15.90 34.14
C GLN A 170 9.19 15.14 34.62
N TYR A 171 9.69 14.19 33.82
CA TYR A 171 10.91 13.46 34.14
C TYR A 171 12.13 14.39 34.31
N LEU A 172 12.28 15.39 33.45
CA LEU A 172 13.36 16.38 33.59
C LEU A 172 13.21 17.24 34.84
N ILE A 173 12.00 17.67 35.15
CA ILE A 173 11.70 18.44 36.37
C ILE A 173 12.03 17.63 37.63
N ASP A 174 11.62 16.36 37.69
CA ASP A 174 11.87 15.44 38.81
C ASP A 174 13.37 15.17 39.01
N LYS A 175 14.17 15.28 37.95
CA LYS A 175 15.64 15.21 38.03
C LYS A 175 16.32 16.52 38.39
N GLY A 176 15.55 17.58 38.72
CA GLY A 176 16.05 18.86 39.17
C GLY A 176 16.50 19.82 38.07
N HIS A 177 16.13 19.52 36.80
CA HIS A 177 16.33 20.48 35.72
C HIS A 177 15.39 21.66 35.85
N THR A 178 15.89 22.90 35.71
CA THR A 178 15.12 24.12 35.84
C THR A 178 14.59 24.61 34.48
N PRO A 179 13.47 25.40 34.44
CA PRO A 179 12.77 25.80 33.21
C PRO A 179 13.59 26.61 32.20
N ARG A 180 14.87 26.95 32.46
CA ARG A 180 15.73 27.65 31.49
C ARG A 180 15.90 26.94 30.18
N LEU A 181 15.73 25.61 30.15
CA LEU A 181 15.79 24.80 28.89
C LEU A 181 14.53 24.95 28.03
N ALA A 182 13.38 25.27 28.58
CA ALA A 182 12.14 25.39 27.83
C ALA A 182 12.08 26.68 26.97
N HIS A 183 12.89 27.69 27.28
CA HIS A 183 12.91 28.95 26.54
C HIS A 183 13.80 28.88 25.26
N GLU A 184 14.79 27.99 25.22
CA GLU A 184 15.66 27.81 24.06
C GLU A 184 15.04 26.90 22.99
N LEU A 185 14.13 26.01 23.36
CA LEU A 185 13.45 25.10 22.41
C LEU A 185 12.30 25.77 21.64
N ASN A 186 11.81 26.94 22.10
CA ASN A 186 10.77 27.71 21.40
C ASN A 186 11.33 28.73 20.39
N SER A 187 12.63 28.75 20.17
CA SER A 187 13.30 29.69 19.24
C SER A 187 13.96 29.03 18.01
N CYS A 188 13.59 27.75 17.73
CA CYS A 188 14.00 27.06 16.51
C CYS A 188 12.83 26.88 15.54
#